data_93e763674f08da3c49fd5da1bcf3fdf4
#
_entry.id   93e763674f08da3c49fd5da1bcf3fdf4
#
_cell.length_a   1.000
_cell.length_b   1.000
_cell.length_c   1.000
_cell.angle_alpha   90.00
_cell.angle_beta   90.00
_cell.angle_gamma   90.00
#
_symmetry.space_group_name_H-M   'P 1'
#
loop_
_entity.id
_entity.type
_entity.pdbx_description
1 polymer ?
#
loop_
_entity_poly.entity_id
_entity_poly.type
_entity_poly.pdbx_seq_one_letter_code
_entity_poly.pdbx_strand_id
1 'polypeptide(L)'
;MGGIPARAVSVVVAVLTALMAAVLAPTGAGAAVGPPPTPSANYQINGGYNGPCADASAVTSTCPAGLTSVDVSRAAEGIVPMSLPTDFSSLTGPEQVFVVTNLERVDRGLPPVQGLSAALDADAQAGAAGNTDPVLPTDGTSAGANWGESQNLFSTDELWMYQDGWSGGATTNEGCPTPTAAGCWQHRDNILGTYAGPSLMGAAESTGPFGASIAQVFVGGDTQDTPYFTWADVVAFLPVGITDASVDVSSPPGGSQVGSVQVWASGESMNVGLAISGGSGVFSMNGAGCHIPVGHSCQAAINFSPPALGEYTADLSVSGPNGVQNVPLVGVASPGYRLVGADGGVFSFGGANFLGSTGAIHLNRPIVGMADDQRTGGYWLVASDGGIFSFGAPFFGSAAGIRLVAPIAGMAATPDGGGYWQVASDGAVYAFGDATSFGSANVNGAPVVGIAATPDGGGYWLATSAGAVYSFGDATFQGSAGGLPLNRPVVGIAATPDGGGYWLVASDGGVFNYGDAGFYGSAGSLSLNKPVVGITSTPDGGGYWLVASDGGVFNYGDAGFYGSAGAMPLNSPVVGVVIGQ
;
A
#
# COMPACT_ATOMS: atom_id res chain seq x y z
N MET A 1 -42.25 -30.76 -5.17
CA MET A 1 -43.02 -29.52 -5.38
C MET A 1 -42.78 -28.63 -4.17
N GLY A 2 -42.17 -27.48 -4.32
CA GLY A 2 -41.91 -26.53 -3.25
C GLY A 2 -40.66 -25.74 -3.61
N GLY A 3 -40.82 -24.69 -4.44
CA GLY A 3 -39.72 -23.84 -4.86
C GLY A 3 -39.24 -22.93 -3.73
N ILE A 4 -37.94 -22.77 -3.61
CA ILE A 4 -37.26 -21.82 -2.74
C ILE A 4 -37.11 -20.50 -3.51
N PRO A 5 -37.50 -19.34 -2.97
CA PRO A 5 -37.52 -18.09 -3.73
C PRO A 5 -36.09 -17.51 -3.84
N ALA A 6 -35.72 -17.16 -5.06
CA ALA A 6 -34.52 -16.45 -5.45
C ALA A 6 -34.56 -14.97 -4.98
N ARG A 7 -34.27 -14.68 -3.71
CA ARG A 7 -34.20 -13.30 -3.18
C ARG A 7 -33.04 -12.99 -2.24
N ALA A 8 -32.06 -13.88 -2.06
CA ALA A 8 -30.97 -13.67 -1.12
C ALA A 8 -29.60 -13.34 -1.76
N VAL A 9 -29.48 -13.37 -3.08
CA VAL A 9 -28.17 -13.15 -3.76
C VAL A 9 -27.98 -11.73 -4.29
N SER A 10 -29.06 -10.92 -4.39
CA SER A 10 -28.98 -9.56 -4.96
C SER A 10 -28.59 -8.46 -3.97
N VAL A 11 -28.55 -8.73 -2.66
CA VAL A 11 -28.29 -7.69 -1.65
C VAL A 11 -26.80 -7.54 -1.32
N VAL A 12 -25.98 -8.59 -1.49
CA VAL A 12 -24.54 -8.53 -1.17
C VAL A 12 -23.71 -7.90 -2.29
N VAL A 13 -24.16 -8.00 -3.55
CA VAL A 13 -23.48 -7.36 -4.70
C VAL A 13 -23.78 -5.86 -4.76
N ALA A 14 -24.94 -5.42 -4.27
CA ALA A 14 -25.33 -4.00 -4.28
C ALA A 14 -24.61 -3.17 -3.20
N VAL A 15 -24.13 -3.77 -2.12
CA VAL A 15 -23.43 -3.05 -1.03
C VAL A 15 -21.95 -2.86 -1.36
N LEU A 16 -21.29 -3.78 -2.09
CA LEU A 16 -19.91 -3.61 -2.54
C LEU A 16 -19.78 -2.65 -3.75
N THR A 17 -20.79 -2.56 -4.61
CA THR A 17 -20.81 -1.59 -5.71
C THR A 17 -21.15 -0.17 -5.26
N ALA A 18 -21.86 -0.01 -4.13
CA ALA A 18 -22.18 1.30 -3.59
C ALA A 18 -21.00 1.95 -2.83
N LEU A 19 -20.05 1.16 -2.30
CA LEU A 19 -18.84 1.72 -1.68
C LEU A 19 -17.73 2.10 -2.69
N MET A 20 -17.72 1.52 -3.90
CA MET A 20 -16.78 1.91 -4.96
C MET A 20 -17.32 3.04 -5.88
N ALA A 21 -18.62 3.33 -5.85
CA ALA A 21 -19.22 4.41 -6.64
C ALA A 21 -19.23 5.77 -5.92
N ALA A 22 -18.84 5.83 -4.65
CA ALA A 22 -18.76 7.08 -3.88
C ALA A 22 -17.44 7.85 -4.05
N VAL A 23 -16.45 7.29 -4.79
CA VAL A 23 -15.13 7.90 -5.01
C VAL A 23 -14.99 8.55 -6.40
N LEU A 24 -15.98 8.43 -7.30
CA LEU A 24 -15.89 8.91 -8.68
C LEU A 24 -17.15 9.68 -9.13
N ALA A 25 -17.57 10.69 -8.37
CA ALA A 25 -18.48 11.71 -8.90
C ALA A 25 -17.76 13.05 -8.94
N PRO A 26 -17.57 13.69 -10.12
CA PRO A 26 -17.17 15.08 -10.17
C PRO A 26 -18.35 15.89 -9.64
N THR A 27 -18.25 16.45 -8.45
CA THR A 27 -19.21 17.42 -7.96
C THR A 27 -19.07 18.68 -8.79
N GLY A 28 -20.13 18.95 -9.55
CA GLY A 28 -20.24 20.14 -10.38
C GLY A 28 -20.20 21.44 -9.57
N ALA A 29 -19.92 22.50 -10.31
CA ALA A 29 -19.79 23.90 -9.96
C ALA A 29 -20.53 24.38 -8.69
N GLY A 30 -19.77 24.93 -7.76
CA GLY A 30 -20.01 26.16 -7.03
C GLY A 30 -21.36 26.36 -6.35
N ALA A 31 -21.65 25.61 -5.25
CA ALA A 31 -22.43 26.20 -4.18
C ALA A 31 -21.48 27.09 -3.35
N ALA A 32 -21.87 28.29 -3.00
CA ALA A 32 -21.15 29.13 -2.05
C ALA A 32 -20.97 28.30 -0.76
N VAL A 33 -19.73 27.91 -0.48
CA VAL A 33 -19.41 27.11 0.70
C VAL A 33 -19.53 28.06 1.87
N GLY A 34 -20.49 27.82 2.76
CA GLY A 34 -20.53 28.46 4.07
C GLY A 34 -19.30 28.02 4.88
N PRO A 35 -19.01 28.69 5.99
CA PRO A 35 -17.90 28.30 6.85
C PRO A 35 -18.01 26.81 7.20
N PRO A 36 -16.89 26.08 7.24
CA PRO A 36 -16.91 24.65 7.55
C PRO A 36 -17.57 24.42 8.92
N PRO A 37 -18.26 23.30 9.10
CA PRO A 37 -18.95 23.02 10.35
C PRO A 37 -17.95 23.03 11.51
N THR A 38 -18.33 23.70 12.60
CA THR A 38 -17.54 23.72 13.84
C THR A 38 -17.39 22.29 14.38
N PRO A 39 -16.17 21.82 14.65
CA PRO A 39 -15.96 20.49 15.22
C PRO A 39 -16.64 20.32 16.58
N SER A 40 -17.14 19.13 16.89
CA SER A 40 -17.83 18.85 18.16
C SER A 40 -16.88 18.69 19.35
N ALA A 41 -15.59 18.49 19.11
CA ALA A 41 -14.52 18.38 20.12
C ALA A 41 -13.17 18.63 19.48
N ASN A 42 -12.13 18.87 20.29
CA ASN A 42 -10.75 18.99 19.82
C ASN A 42 -10.32 17.74 19.07
N TYR A 43 -9.50 17.93 18.05
CA TYR A 43 -8.87 16.82 17.35
C TYR A 43 -7.88 16.13 18.29
N GLN A 44 -8.00 14.80 18.40
CA GLN A 44 -7.04 14.01 19.18
C GLN A 44 -5.81 13.73 18.32
N ILE A 45 -4.71 14.38 18.64
CA ILE A 45 -3.42 14.10 18.01
C ILE A 45 -2.79 12.93 18.77
N ASN A 46 -2.59 11.79 18.10
CA ASN A 46 -1.82 10.66 18.62
C ASN A 46 -0.32 10.98 18.57
N GLY A 47 0.18 11.63 19.61
CA GLY A 47 1.59 11.93 19.78
C GLY A 47 1.76 13.20 20.61
N GLY A 48 1.98 13.01 21.88
CA GLY A 48 2.20 14.14 22.80
C GLY A 48 3.34 15.05 22.32
N TYR A 49 3.31 16.29 22.74
CA TYR A 49 4.22 17.43 22.52
C TYR A 49 5.74 17.17 22.78
N ASN A 50 6.27 15.98 22.56
CA ASN A 50 7.65 15.59 22.80
C ASN A 50 8.41 15.29 21.49
N GLY A 51 8.23 16.14 20.48
CA GLY A 51 9.01 16.07 19.24
C GLY A 51 10.33 16.88 19.31
N PRO A 52 11.27 16.66 18.38
CA PRO A 52 12.59 17.28 18.34
C PRO A 52 12.61 18.81 18.10
N CYS A 53 11.45 19.46 18.05
CA CYS A 53 11.32 20.92 17.97
C CYS A 53 11.16 21.60 19.34
N ALA A 54 11.47 20.90 20.42
CA ALA A 54 11.43 21.42 21.79
C ALA A 54 12.58 22.39 22.13
N ASP A 55 13.46 22.72 21.17
CA ASP A 55 14.56 23.64 21.41
C ASP A 55 14.18 25.05 20.95
N ALA A 56 13.84 25.90 21.93
CA ALA A 56 13.37 27.27 21.76
C ALA A 56 14.41 28.24 21.13
N SER A 57 15.56 27.79 20.68
CA SER A 57 16.60 28.61 20.07
C SER A 57 16.51 28.70 18.54
N ALA A 58 15.62 27.96 17.90
CA ALA A 58 15.41 27.99 16.46
C ALA A 58 13.98 28.47 16.16
N VAL A 59 13.75 29.77 16.27
CA VAL A 59 12.64 30.47 15.58
C VAL A 59 12.94 30.42 14.09
N THR A 60 12.95 29.23 13.53
CA THR A 60 13.02 29.01 12.09
C THR A 60 11.80 28.16 11.73
N SER A 61 10.92 28.80 11.03
CA SER A 61 9.75 28.41 10.25
C SER A 61 9.74 27.00 9.63
N THR A 62 10.68 26.14 9.92
CA THR A 62 10.88 24.83 9.31
C THR A 62 11.01 23.73 10.34
N CYS A 63 10.13 23.71 11.36
CA CYS A 63 10.04 22.50 12.16
C CYS A 63 9.08 21.51 11.48
N PRO A 64 9.58 20.45 10.81
CA PRO A 64 8.75 19.50 10.10
C PRO A 64 7.68 18.86 10.99
N ALA A 65 7.94 18.75 12.29
CA ALA A 65 6.99 18.13 13.22
C ALA A 65 5.73 18.98 13.45
N GLY A 66 5.84 20.32 13.47
CA GLY A 66 4.67 21.20 13.64
C GLY A 66 3.75 21.16 12.42
N LEU A 67 4.30 21.26 11.22
CA LEU A 67 3.53 21.18 9.98
C LEU A 67 2.88 19.79 9.81
N THR A 68 3.60 18.72 10.14
CA THR A 68 3.04 17.35 10.10
C THR A 68 1.82 17.21 11.02
N SER A 69 1.83 17.83 12.20
CA SER A 69 0.69 17.83 13.12
C SER A 69 -0.53 18.54 12.53
N VAL A 70 -0.32 19.74 11.96
CA VAL A 70 -1.35 20.48 11.24
C VAL A 70 -1.93 19.65 10.09
N ASP A 71 -1.08 19.00 9.29
CA ASP A 71 -1.50 18.17 8.16
C ASP A 71 -2.32 16.94 8.59
N VAL A 72 -1.98 16.30 9.72
CA VAL A 72 -2.78 15.21 10.30
C VAL A 72 -4.18 15.71 10.68
N SER A 73 -4.28 16.87 11.30
CA SER A 73 -5.55 17.49 11.68
C SER A 73 -6.35 17.94 10.45
N ARG A 74 -5.69 18.50 9.44
CA ARG A 74 -6.29 18.84 8.14
C ARG A 74 -6.87 17.60 7.44
N ALA A 75 -6.12 16.51 7.42
CA ALA A 75 -6.58 15.24 6.83
C ALA A 75 -7.82 14.68 7.54
N ALA A 76 -7.96 14.86 8.86
CA ALA A 76 -9.14 14.47 9.61
C ALA A 76 -10.40 15.26 9.21
N GLU A 77 -10.23 16.47 8.66
CA GLU A 77 -11.30 17.29 8.05
C GLU A 77 -11.49 17.02 6.55
N GLY A 78 -10.68 16.16 5.94
CA GLY A 78 -10.68 15.92 4.49
C GLY A 78 -10.01 17.03 3.69
N ILE A 79 -9.17 17.86 4.33
CA ILE A 79 -8.39 18.92 3.71
C ILE A 79 -7.03 18.36 3.30
N VAL A 80 -6.51 18.77 2.15
CA VAL A 80 -5.18 18.40 1.67
C VAL A 80 -4.09 18.94 2.60
N PRO A 81 -2.89 18.32 2.62
CA PRO A 81 -1.74 18.87 3.34
C PRO A 81 -1.43 20.31 2.90
N MET A 82 -0.89 21.10 3.80
CA MET A 82 -0.53 22.49 3.55
C MET A 82 0.75 22.55 2.69
N SER A 83 0.68 23.15 1.52
CA SER A 83 1.83 23.39 0.65
C SER A 83 2.34 24.82 0.85
N LEU A 84 3.46 24.95 1.55
CA LEU A 84 4.08 26.25 1.80
C LEU A 84 4.74 26.81 0.53
N PRO A 85 4.74 28.14 0.31
CA PRO A 85 5.51 28.75 -0.77
C PRO A 85 6.98 28.36 -0.72
N THR A 86 7.64 28.29 -1.87
CA THR A 86 9.05 27.88 -1.96
C THR A 86 10.02 28.83 -1.27
N ASP A 87 9.61 30.07 -1.07
CA ASP A 87 10.36 31.14 -0.37
C ASP A 87 9.92 31.36 1.09
N PHE A 88 9.03 30.51 1.63
CA PHE A 88 8.41 30.66 2.96
C PHE A 88 9.44 30.94 4.07
N SER A 89 10.58 30.26 4.05
CA SER A 89 11.64 30.45 5.06
C SER A 89 12.33 31.82 5.00
N SER A 90 12.19 32.56 3.91
CA SER A 90 12.73 33.90 3.74
C SER A 90 11.75 35.03 4.07
N LEU A 91 10.47 34.66 4.28
CA LEU A 91 9.43 35.60 4.68
C LEU A 91 9.64 36.05 6.14
N THR A 92 9.18 37.26 6.45
CA THR A 92 9.14 37.78 7.83
C THR A 92 8.10 37.04 8.67
N GLY A 93 8.18 37.12 10.00
CA GLY A 93 7.19 36.49 10.89
C GLY A 93 5.73 36.85 10.56
N PRO A 94 5.37 38.15 10.41
CA PRO A 94 4.03 38.55 9.97
C PRO A 94 3.61 37.92 8.63
N GLU A 95 4.50 37.88 7.63
CA GLU A 95 4.21 37.28 6.32
C GLU A 95 3.98 35.77 6.42
N GLN A 96 4.75 35.07 7.24
CA GLN A 96 4.56 33.64 7.50
C GLN A 96 3.20 33.35 8.16
N VAL A 97 2.81 34.12 9.16
CA VAL A 97 1.50 34.03 9.82
C VAL A 97 0.37 34.27 8.80
N PHE A 98 0.52 35.29 7.92
CA PHE A 98 -0.43 35.57 6.86
C PHE A 98 -0.57 34.41 5.87
N VAL A 99 0.54 33.79 5.46
CA VAL A 99 0.53 32.62 4.57
C VAL A 99 -0.23 31.46 5.18
N VAL A 100 0.11 31.05 6.40
CA VAL A 100 -0.54 29.90 7.09
C VAL A 100 -2.02 30.17 7.26
N THR A 101 -2.40 31.35 7.75
CA THR A 101 -3.79 31.76 7.91
C THR A 101 -4.59 31.66 6.59
N ASN A 102 -4.02 32.14 5.50
CA ASN A 102 -4.71 32.09 4.20
C ASN A 102 -4.76 30.68 3.61
N LEU A 103 -3.77 29.82 3.82
CA LEU A 103 -3.83 28.42 3.42
C LEU A 103 -4.94 27.67 4.19
N GLU A 104 -5.13 27.98 5.49
CA GLU A 104 -6.27 27.44 6.24
C GLU A 104 -7.63 27.88 5.66
N ARG A 105 -7.73 29.09 5.16
CA ARG A 105 -8.95 29.64 4.55
C ARG A 105 -9.21 29.10 3.15
N VAL A 106 -8.26 29.27 2.25
CA VAL A 106 -8.48 29.00 0.80
C VAL A 106 -8.63 27.52 0.50
N ASP A 107 -7.93 26.66 1.22
CA ASP A 107 -8.05 25.20 1.06
C ASP A 107 -9.41 24.67 1.55
N ARG A 108 -10.16 25.48 2.32
CA ARG A 108 -11.57 25.24 2.69
C ARG A 108 -12.56 25.97 1.79
N GLY A 109 -12.10 26.56 0.69
CA GLY A 109 -12.94 27.29 -0.27
C GLY A 109 -13.39 28.68 0.21
N LEU A 110 -12.76 29.22 1.25
CA LEU A 110 -13.02 30.57 1.73
C LEU A 110 -12.15 31.60 0.98
N PRO A 111 -12.63 32.84 0.77
CA PRO A 111 -11.80 33.88 0.15
C PRO A 111 -10.60 34.21 1.07
N PRO A 112 -9.42 34.47 0.50
CA PRO A 112 -8.26 34.87 1.28
C PRO A 112 -8.49 36.24 1.93
N VAL A 113 -7.83 36.47 3.06
CA VAL A 113 -7.54 37.83 3.52
C VAL A 113 -6.62 38.48 2.48
N GLN A 114 -6.92 39.70 2.04
CA GLN A 114 -6.30 40.27 0.85
C GLN A 114 -4.85 40.68 1.07
N GLY A 115 -4.49 41.14 2.29
CA GLY A 115 -3.11 41.54 2.54
C GLY A 115 -2.83 41.92 4.00
N LEU A 116 -1.53 42.10 4.27
CA LEU A 116 -1.01 42.62 5.54
C LEU A 116 -0.94 44.14 5.52
N SER A 117 -1.38 44.79 6.60
CA SER A 117 -1.26 46.22 6.84
C SER A 117 -0.27 46.51 7.97
N ALA A 118 0.63 47.45 7.77
CA ALA A 118 1.59 47.87 8.77
C ALA A 118 0.93 48.48 10.03
N ALA A 119 -0.23 49.08 9.88
CA ALA A 119 -0.99 49.61 11.03
C ALA A 119 -1.53 48.48 11.89
N LEU A 120 -2.14 47.46 11.25
CA LEU A 120 -2.66 46.27 11.95
C LEU A 120 -1.53 45.40 12.52
N ASP A 121 -0.35 45.34 11.87
CA ASP A 121 0.82 44.69 12.45
C ASP A 121 1.25 45.32 13.78
N ALA A 122 1.14 46.66 13.89
CA ALA A 122 1.45 47.34 15.15
C ALA A 122 0.44 46.98 16.26
N ASP A 123 -0.83 46.83 15.93
CA ASP A 123 -1.85 46.37 16.88
C ASP A 123 -1.60 44.90 17.30
N ALA A 124 -1.29 44.02 16.35
CA ALA A 124 -0.90 42.66 16.63
C ALA A 124 0.38 42.58 17.48
N GLN A 125 1.38 43.43 17.21
CA GLN A 125 2.64 43.49 17.98
C GLN A 125 2.39 43.90 19.43
N ALA A 126 1.44 44.77 19.71
CA ALA A 126 1.08 45.10 21.08
C ALA A 126 0.51 43.89 21.85
N GLY A 127 -0.31 43.09 21.18
CA GLY A 127 -0.85 41.85 21.71
C GLY A 127 0.27 40.79 21.96
N ALA A 128 1.06 40.52 20.94
CA ALA A 128 2.16 39.53 21.05
C ALA A 128 3.17 39.91 22.12
N ALA A 129 3.57 41.15 22.23
CA ALA A 129 4.49 41.64 23.26
C ALA A 129 3.87 41.66 24.66
N GLY A 130 2.55 41.84 24.74
CA GLY A 130 1.79 41.80 26.00
C GLY A 130 1.37 40.42 26.46
N ASN A 131 1.54 39.40 25.63
CA ASN A 131 1.00 38.04 25.83
C ASN A 131 -0.51 38.07 26.08
N THR A 132 -1.25 38.74 25.21
CA THR A 132 -2.71 38.88 25.29
C THR A 132 -3.29 39.12 23.91
N ASP A 133 -4.61 38.93 23.77
CA ASP A 133 -5.31 39.29 22.55
C ASP A 133 -5.09 40.77 22.21
N PRO A 134 -4.84 41.09 20.92
CA PRO A 134 -4.78 42.48 20.46
C PRO A 134 -6.08 43.25 20.71
N VAL A 135 -5.95 44.53 20.90
CA VAL A 135 -7.11 45.44 20.94
C VAL A 135 -7.68 45.58 19.53
N LEU A 136 -8.97 45.33 19.35
CA LEU A 136 -9.62 45.39 18.06
C LEU A 136 -9.68 46.86 17.57
N PRO A 137 -9.29 47.13 16.30
CA PRO A 137 -9.49 48.40 15.67
C PRO A 137 -10.98 48.81 15.58
N THR A 138 -11.25 50.09 15.61
CA THR A 138 -12.62 50.62 15.58
C THR A 138 -13.02 51.25 14.23
N ASP A 139 -12.15 51.24 13.25
CA ASP A 139 -12.27 51.85 11.93
C ASP A 139 -12.83 50.93 10.85
N GLY A 140 -12.90 49.61 11.10
CA GLY A 140 -13.50 48.61 10.21
C GLY A 140 -14.97 48.29 10.50
N THR A 141 -15.63 47.61 9.59
CA THR A 141 -17.02 47.15 9.72
C THR A 141 -17.15 45.83 10.45
N SER A 142 -16.09 45.01 10.47
CA SER A 142 -15.98 43.76 11.19
C SER A 142 -14.54 43.54 11.58
N ALA A 143 -14.30 43.04 12.78
CA ALA A 143 -12.95 42.78 13.29
C ALA A 143 -12.91 41.51 14.13
N GLY A 144 -11.75 40.88 14.18
CA GLY A 144 -11.42 39.75 15.04
C GLY A 144 -9.94 39.77 15.43
N ALA A 145 -9.59 39.19 16.54
CA ALA A 145 -8.20 39.06 16.97
C ALA A 145 -7.94 37.70 17.61
N ASN A 146 -6.73 37.25 17.46
CA ASN A 146 -6.20 36.02 18.04
C ASN A 146 -4.86 36.29 18.72
N TRP A 147 -4.64 35.64 19.83
CA TRP A 147 -3.33 35.52 20.44
C TRP A 147 -3.10 34.07 20.89
N GLY A 148 -1.88 33.60 20.77
CA GLY A 148 -1.47 32.28 21.26
C GLY A 148 0.02 32.25 21.57
N GLU A 149 0.38 31.41 22.50
CA GLU A 149 1.76 31.19 22.89
C GLU A 149 2.07 29.70 22.80
N SER A 150 3.09 29.38 21.99
CA SER A 150 3.52 28.01 21.76
C SER A 150 4.99 27.95 21.32
N GLN A 151 5.45 26.81 20.85
CA GLN A 151 6.86 26.64 20.45
C GLN A 151 7.19 27.33 19.11
N ASN A 152 6.21 27.42 18.19
CA ASN A 152 6.37 28.01 16.85
C ASN A 152 5.02 28.28 16.19
N LEU A 153 5.03 28.91 15.02
CA LEU A 153 3.83 29.25 14.24
C LEU A 153 2.89 28.05 14.01
N PHE A 154 3.40 26.88 13.59
CA PHE A 154 2.55 25.72 13.30
C PHE A 154 1.90 25.15 14.56
N SER A 155 2.61 25.17 15.69
CA SER A 155 2.03 24.76 16.97
C SER A 155 0.95 25.74 17.43
N THR A 156 1.09 27.05 17.13
CA THR A 156 0.06 28.05 17.43
C THR A 156 -1.15 27.87 16.51
N ASP A 157 -0.94 27.65 15.22
CA ASP A 157 -2.00 27.36 14.25
C ASP A 157 -2.76 26.08 14.64
N GLU A 158 -2.06 25.02 15.05
CA GLU A 158 -2.66 23.80 15.58
C GLU A 158 -3.57 24.08 16.80
N LEU A 159 -3.12 24.92 17.72
CA LEU A 159 -3.92 25.34 18.87
C LEU A 159 -5.18 26.09 18.42
N TRP A 160 -5.05 27.09 17.55
CA TRP A 160 -6.16 27.91 17.10
C TRP A 160 -7.18 27.18 16.24
N MET A 161 -6.68 26.33 15.32
CA MET A 161 -7.54 25.69 14.34
C MET A 161 -8.15 24.36 14.82
N TYR A 162 -7.45 23.62 15.67
CA TYR A 162 -7.80 22.22 15.95
C TYR A 162 -7.95 21.88 17.43
N GLN A 163 -7.46 22.73 18.33
CA GLN A 163 -7.52 22.51 19.78
C GLN A 163 -8.25 23.61 20.57
N ASP A 164 -8.88 24.55 19.87
CA ASP A 164 -9.62 25.68 20.45
C ASP A 164 -11.01 25.29 20.98
N GLY A 165 -11.39 24.03 20.84
CA GLY A 165 -12.66 23.48 21.28
C GLY A 165 -12.60 22.84 22.67
N TRP A 166 -13.69 22.14 23.02
CA TRP A 166 -13.79 21.42 24.28
C TRP A 166 -12.87 20.19 24.34
N SER A 167 -12.04 20.12 25.39
CA SER A 167 -11.01 19.09 25.59
C SER A 167 -11.46 17.91 26.47
N GLY A 168 -12.78 17.69 26.67
CA GLY A 168 -13.26 16.59 27.50
C GLY A 168 -13.16 16.84 29.01
N GLY A 169 -12.98 18.10 29.45
CA GLY A 169 -12.85 18.49 30.84
C GLY A 169 -11.41 18.66 31.34
N ALA A 170 -10.40 18.53 30.43
CA ALA A 170 -9.04 19.01 30.71
C ALA A 170 -9.01 20.54 30.56
N THR A 171 -8.33 21.24 31.47
CA THR A 171 -8.33 22.71 31.59
C THR A 171 -7.36 23.41 30.60
N THR A 172 -7.19 22.88 29.39
CA THR A 172 -6.25 23.42 28.41
C THR A 172 -6.80 24.58 27.61
N ASN A 173 -8.12 24.81 27.62
CA ASN A 173 -8.74 25.96 27.00
C ASN A 173 -9.70 26.62 28.00
N GLU A 174 -9.29 27.75 28.58
CA GLU A 174 -10.08 28.50 29.56
C GLU A 174 -11.36 29.09 28.96
N GLY A 175 -11.36 29.37 27.66
CA GLY A 175 -12.52 29.87 26.90
C GLY A 175 -13.59 28.80 26.64
N CYS A 176 -13.25 27.50 26.77
CA CYS A 176 -14.14 26.40 26.42
C CYS A 176 -14.33 25.37 27.56
N PRO A 177 -14.92 25.76 28.67
CA PRO A 177 -15.11 24.89 29.84
C PRO A 177 -16.20 23.83 29.65
N THR A 178 -17.06 23.94 28.64
CA THR A 178 -18.10 22.99 28.25
C THR A 178 -18.23 22.93 26.73
N PRO A 179 -18.77 21.85 26.12
CA PRO A 179 -18.90 21.72 24.66
C PRO A 179 -19.70 22.83 23.96
N THR A 180 -20.47 23.61 24.71
CA THR A 180 -21.35 24.67 24.18
C THR A 180 -21.01 26.06 24.75
N ALA A 181 -19.85 26.23 25.35
CA ALA A 181 -19.42 27.54 25.87
C ALA A 181 -19.16 28.50 24.69
N ALA A 182 -19.50 29.77 24.89
CA ALA A 182 -19.40 30.80 23.83
C ALA A 182 -17.95 31.11 23.40
N GLY A 183 -16.95 30.72 24.20
CA GLY A 183 -15.53 30.88 23.86
C GLY A 183 -14.92 29.70 23.12
N CYS A 184 -15.68 28.60 22.89
CA CYS A 184 -15.18 27.48 22.13
C CYS A 184 -14.99 27.86 20.65
N TRP A 185 -13.83 27.50 20.06
CA TRP A 185 -13.49 27.72 18.67
C TRP A 185 -13.40 29.21 18.25
N GLN A 186 -13.24 30.12 19.17
CA GLN A 186 -13.24 31.55 18.87
C GLN A 186 -12.04 31.94 17.99
N HIS A 187 -10.85 31.38 18.22
CA HIS A 187 -9.69 31.65 17.39
C HIS A 187 -9.88 31.07 15.97
N ARG A 188 -10.39 29.86 15.87
CA ARG A 188 -10.77 29.23 14.58
C ARG A 188 -11.84 30.07 13.86
N ASP A 189 -12.86 30.53 14.57
CA ASP A 189 -13.93 31.35 13.99
C ASP A 189 -13.41 32.70 13.47
N ASN A 190 -12.40 33.27 14.10
CA ASN A 190 -11.71 34.45 13.59
C ASN A 190 -10.90 34.14 12.32
N ILE A 191 -10.16 33.04 12.27
CA ILE A 191 -9.41 32.62 11.09
C ILE A 191 -10.35 32.31 9.92
N LEU A 192 -11.42 31.56 10.13
CA LEU A 192 -12.35 31.11 9.10
C LEU A 192 -13.54 32.08 8.89
N GLY A 193 -13.59 33.18 9.61
CA GLY A 193 -14.68 34.16 9.58
C GLY A 193 -14.86 34.82 8.23
N THR A 194 -16.08 35.29 7.99
CA THR A 194 -16.41 36.10 6.82
C THR A 194 -16.37 37.60 7.19
N TYR A 195 -15.41 38.29 6.64
CA TYR A 195 -15.25 39.72 6.85
C TYR A 195 -15.96 40.53 5.76
N ALA A 196 -16.63 41.61 6.13
CA ALA A 196 -17.38 42.44 5.17
C ALA A 196 -16.43 43.26 4.31
N GLY A 197 -16.59 43.23 2.99
CA GLY A 197 -15.77 44.01 2.04
C GLY A 197 -14.33 43.50 1.92
N PRO A 198 -13.39 44.32 1.45
CA PRO A 198 -11.98 44.02 1.46
C PRO A 198 -11.51 43.73 2.87
N SER A 199 -10.79 42.61 3.07
CA SER A 199 -10.29 42.24 4.37
C SER A 199 -8.77 42.34 4.40
N LEU A 200 -8.27 43.00 5.45
CA LEU A 200 -6.84 43.09 5.77
C LEU A 200 -6.57 42.40 7.09
N MET A 201 -5.33 42.02 7.32
CA MET A 201 -4.88 41.57 8.63
C MET A 201 -3.57 42.24 9.03
N GLY A 202 -3.32 42.22 10.33
CA GLY A 202 -2.01 42.40 10.92
C GLY A 202 -1.58 41.10 11.61
N ALA A 203 -0.29 40.87 11.65
CA ALA A 203 0.30 39.78 12.35
C ALA A 203 1.58 40.20 13.04
N ALA A 204 1.90 39.54 14.14
CA ALA A 204 3.15 39.79 14.85
C ALA A 204 3.61 38.53 15.60
N GLU A 205 4.90 38.45 15.77
CA GLU A 205 5.58 37.45 16.60
C GLU A 205 6.47 38.14 17.62
N SER A 206 6.47 37.65 18.85
CA SER A 206 7.34 38.07 19.93
C SER A 206 7.86 36.85 20.68
N THR A 207 8.83 37.02 21.56
CA THR A 207 9.29 35.94 22.43
C THR A 207 8.48 35.96 23.73
N GLY A 208 7.77 34.85 23.98
CA GLY A 208 7.02 34.63 25.21
C GLY A 208 7.70 33.65 26.17
N PRO A 209 7.11 33.42 27.36
CA PRO A 209 7.63 32.47 28.35
C PRO A 209 7.74 31.02 27.88
N PHE A 210 6.90 30.60 26.91
CA PHE A 210 6.84 29.22 26.41
C PHE A 210 7.37 29.08 24.96
N GLY A 211 7.93 30.15 24.37
CA GLY A 211 8.50 30.13 23.03
C GLY A 211 8.07 31.34 22.20
N ALA A 212 7.31 31.13 21.12
CA ALA A 212 6.75 32.18 20.31
C ALA A 212 5.42 32.68 20.88
N SER A 213 5.27 33.98 21.02
CA SER A 213 4.00 34.67 21.28
C SER A 213 3.52 35.28 19.97
N ILE A 214 2.43 34.78 19.40
CA ILE A 214 1.93 35.13 18.08
C ILE A 214 0.55 35.78 18.23
N ALA A 215 0.34 36.87 17.50
CA ALA A 215 -0.94 37.57 17.46
C ALA A 215 -1.36 37.91 16.04
N GLN A 216 -2.67 37.93 15.84
CA GLN A 216 -3.34 38.30 14.57
C GLN A 216 -4.47 39.29 14.85
N VAL A 217 -4.66 40.18 13.93
CA VAL A 217 -5.82 41.11 13.88
C VAL A 217 -6.43 41.05 12.49
N PHE A 218 -7.72 40.87 12.41
CA PHE A 218 -8.49 40.85 11.15
C PHE A 218 -9.43 42.03 11.11
N VAL A 219 -9.49 42.72 9.97
CA VAL A 219 -10.42 43.83 9.74
C VAL A 219 -11.06 43.70 8.36
N GLY A 220 -12.38 43.79 8.31
CA GLY A 220 -13.14 43.83 7.06
C GLY A 220 -13.74 45.20 6.79
N GLY A 221 -13.73 45.63 5.52
CA GLY A 221 -14.28 46.90 5.09
C GLY A 221 -13.36 48.10 5.35
N ASP A 222 -12.12 47.86 5.77
CA ASP A 222 -11.12 48.94 5.82
C ASP A 222 -10.66 49.29 4.41
N THR A 223 -10.84 50.56 4.05
CA THR A 223 -10.41 51.13 2.77
C THR A 223 -9.30 52.16 2.93
N GLN A 224 -8.83 52.38 4.13
CA GLN A 224 -7.84 53.42 4.46
C GLN A 224 -6.42 52.86 4.36
N ASP A 225 -6.23 51.60 4.74
CA ASP A 225 -4.94 50.94 4.78
C ASP A 225 -4.54 50.36 3.41
N THR A 226 -3.27 50.52 3.07
CA THR A 226 -2.69 49.90 1.87
C THR A 226 -1.86 48.69 2.29
N PRO A 227 -2.18 47.49 1.79
CA PRO A 227 -1.38 46.32 2.12
C PRO A 227 0.04 46.40 1.53
N TYR A 228 1.02 46.00 2.29
CA TYR A 228 2.41 45.89 1.84
C TYR A 228 2.79 44.49 1.35
N PHE A 229 2.02 43.46 1.72
CA PHE A 229 2.17 42.07 1.30
C PHE A 229 0.76 41.50 1.04
N THR A 230 0.56 40.81 -0.07
CA THR A 230 -0.75 40.39 -0.54
C THR A 230 -0.82 38.90 -0.84
N TRP A 231 -2.04 38.35 -0.92
CA TRP A 231 -2.20 36.94 -1.33
C TRP A 231 -1.66 36.69 -2.75
N ALA A 232 -1.66 37.65 -3.63
CA ALA A 232 -1.08 37.52 -4.97
C ALA A 232 0.45 37.29 -4.93
N ASP A 233 1.12 37.89 -3.94
CA ASP A 233 2.57 37.67 -3.75
C ASP A 233 2.87 36.26 -3.29
N VAL A 234 1.99 35.64 -2.48
CA VAL A 234 2.11 34.25 -2.01
C VAL A 234 1.88 33.24 -3.14
N VAL A 235 0.80 33.44 -3.91
CA VAL A 235 0.38 32.51 -4.98
C VAL A 235 1.47 32.31 -6.03
N ALA A 236 2.29 33.32 -6.28
CA ALA A 236 3.39 33.27 -7.24
C ALA A 236 4.46 32.22 -6.89
N PHE A 237 4.50 31.72 -5.65
CA PHE A 237 5.52 30.78 -5.16
C PHE A 237 4.94 29.47 -4.62
N LEU A 238 3.62 29.25 -4.69
CA LEU A 238 3.01 28.01 -4.22
C LEU A 238 3.40 26.81 -5.10
N PRO A 239 3.99 25.76 -4.55
CA PRO A 239 4.33 24.55 -5.30
C PRO A 239 3.11 23.64 -5.48
N VAL A 240 3.22 22.68 -6.40
CA VAL A 240 2.34 21.50 -6.41
C VAL A 240 2.68 20.62 -5.20
N GLY A 241 1.68 20.22 -4.43
CA GLY A 241 1.89 19.26 -3.35
C GLY A 241 1.98 17.83 -3.87
N ILE A 242 2.83 17.00 -3.28
CA ILE A 242 3.04 15.59 -3.64
C ILE A 242 3.16 14.77 -2.35
N THR A 243 2.43 13.63 -2.25
CA THR A 243 2.40 12.80 -1.02
C THR A 243 3.70 12.07 -0.73
N ASP A 244 4.38 11.60 -1.76
CA ASP A 244 5.49 10.66 -1.61
C ASP A 244 6.78 11.18 -2.22
N ALA A 245 7.87 10.99 -1.49
CA ALA A 245 9.22 11.30 -1.97
C ALA A 245 9.70 10.29 -3.03
N SER A 246 9.13 9.09 -3.06
CA SER A 246 9.38 8.04 -4.05
C SER A 246 8.17 7.13 -4.21
N VAL A 247 8.07 6.43 -5.34
CA VAL A 247 7.08 5.36 -5.54
C VAL A 247 7.83 4.06 -5.71
N ASP A 248 7.65 3.17 -4.74
CA ASP A 248 8.26 1.85 -4.73
C ASP A 248 7.21 0.80 -5.10
N VAL A 249 7.49 0.02 -6.14
CA VAL A 249 6.61 -1.06 -6.61
C VAL A 249 7.41 -2.33 -6.86
N SER A 250 6.79 -3.46 -6.62
CA SER A 250 7.42 -4.76 -6.90
C SER A 250 6.46 -5.66 -7.67
N SER A 251 6.96 -6.34 -8.69
CA SER A 251 6.18 -7.24 -9.54
C SER A 251 7.09 -8.34 -10.06
N PRO A 252 6.59 -9.56 -10.31
CA PRO A 252 7.37 -10.56 -11.04
C PRO A 252 7.59 -10.12 -12.49
N PRO A 253 8.60 -10.67 -13.19
CA PRO A 253 8.75 -10.50 -14.64
C PRO A 253 7.47 -10.89 -15.38
N GLY A 254 7.04 -10.06 -16.33
CA GLY A 254 5.78 -10.29 -17.06
C GLY A 254 4.51 -9.95 -16.29
N GLY A 255 4.60 -9.72 -14.98
CA GLY A 255 3.50 -9.23 -14.16
C GLY A 255 3.30 -7.71 -14.27
N SER A 256 2.32 -7.19 -13.57
CA SER A 256 2.04 -5.76 -13.50
C SER A 256 1.58 -5.37 -12.11
N GLN A 257 2.12 -4.27 -11.59
CA GLN A 257 1.71 -3.64 -10.34
C GLN A 257 1.41 -2.16 -10.56
N VAL A 258 0.50 -1.63 -9.75
CA VAL A 258 0.11 -0.23 -9.82
C VAL A 258 0.50 0.45 -8.51
N GLY A 259 1.45 1.37 -8.60
CA GLY A 259 1.70 2.37 -7.56
C GLY A 259 0.89 3.63 -7.83
N SER A 260 0.83 4.54 -6.88
CA SER A 260 0.14 5.81 -7.09
C SER A 260 0.84 6.95 -6.40
N VAL A 261 0.79 8.12 -7.04
CA VAL A 261 1.18 9.41 -6.46
C VAL A 261 -0.07 10.25 -6.32
N GLN A 262 -0.29 10.82 -5.16
CA GLN A 262 -1.31 11.82 -4.97
C GLN A 262 -0.69 13.20 -5.12
N VAL A 263 -1.29 14.03 -5.96
CA VAL A 263 -0.87 15.38 -6.26
C VAL A 263 -2.01 16.33 -5.86
N TRP A 264 -1.72 17.42 -5.15
CA TRP A 264 -2.75 18.34 -4.70
C TRP A 264 -2.40 19.79 -4.96
N ALA A 265 -3.44 20.61 -4.97
CA ALA A 265 -3.37 22.05 -5.05
C ALA A 265 -3.74 22.68 -3.69
N SER A 266 -2.79 23.37 -3.08
CA SER A 266 -3.00 24.18 -1.89
C SER A 266 -2.89 25.65 -2.28
N GLY A 267 -3.78 26.48 -1.75
CA GLY A 267 -3.76 27.92 -1.95
C GLY A 267 -4.40 28.43 -3.24
N GLU A 268 -4.27 27.76 -4.36
CA GLU A 268 -4.94 28.08 -5.62
C GLU A 268 -5.23 26.85 -6.47
N SER A 269 -6.18 26.97 -7.42
CA SER A 269 -6.40 25.92 -8.41
C SER A 269 -5.29 25.89 -9.45
N MET A 270 -4.85 24.70 -9.85
CA MET A 270 -3.75 24.59 -10.82
C MET A 270 -3.95 23.51 -11.85
N ASN A 271 -3.30 23.68 -13.00
CA ASN A 271 -3.15 22.63 -13.99
C ASN A 271 -1.80 21.96 -13.77
N VAL A 272 -1.82 20.65 -13.61
CA VAL A 272 -0.63 19.84 -13.38
C VAL A 272 -0.40 18.96 -14.60
N GLY A 273 0.80 19.04 -15.17
CA GLY A 273 1.29 18.12 -16.18
C GLY A 273 2.05 16.98 -15.53
N LEU A 274 1.87 15.76 -16.03
CA LEU A 274 2.51 14.55 -15.56
C LEU A 274 3.25 13.87 -16.72
N ALA A 275 4.51 13.49 -16.51
CA ALA A 275 5.29 12.77 -17.51
C ALA A 275 6.28 11.81 -16.81
N ILE A 276 6.42 10.60 -17.39
CA ILE A 276 7.46 9.66 -16.94
C ILE A 276 8.64 9.77 -17.89
N SER A 277 9.84 9.87 -17.34
CA SER A 277 11.11 9.86 -18.08
C SER A 277 12.02 8.75 -17.58
N GLY A 278 12.78 8.13 -18.48
CA GLY A 278 13.61 6.96 -18.14
C GLY A 278 12.83 5.64 -18.13
N GLY A 279 13.38 4.62 -17.48
CA GLY A 279 12.71 3.34 -17.19
C GLY A 279 12.41 2.42 -18.37
N SER A 280 12.97 2.68 -19.56
CA SER A 280 12.87 1.79 -20.75
C SER A 280 11.44 1.32 -21.09
N GLY A 281 10.40 2.12 -20.75
CA GLY A 281 9.00 1.77 -21.01
C GLY A 281 8.39 0.78 -20.00
N VAL A 282 9.10 0.44 -18.94
CA VAL A 282 8.65 -0.46 -17.87
C VAL A 282 7.64 0.21 -16.95
N PHE A 283 7.77 1.54 -16.79
CA PHE A 283 6.79 2.37 -16.13
C PHE A 283 5.89 3.05 -17.16
N SER A 284 4.60 3.07 -16.90
CA SER A 284 3.61 3.79 -17.71
C SER A 284 2.51 4.37 -16.83
N MET A 285 1.80 5.37 -17.33
CA MET A 285 0.66 5.94 -16.65
C MET A 285 -0.48 6.27 -17.60
N ASN A 286 -1.69 6.38 -17.09
CA ASN A 286 -2.85 6.82 -17.84
C ASN A 286 -3.06 8.33 -17.61
N GLY A 287 -3.02 9.11 -18.71
CA GLY A 287 -3.20 10.56 -18.67
C GLY A 287 -1.88 11.32 -18.56
N ALA A 288 -1.90 12.56 -19.05
CA ALA A 288 -0.73 13.44 -19.08
C ALA A 288 -0.86 14.63 -18.10
N GLY A 289 -1.84 14.59 -17.22
CA GLY A 289 -2.07 15.64 -16.23
C GLY A 289 -3.53 15.77 -15.79
N CYS A 290 -3.78 16.67 -14.87
CA CYS A 290 -5.10 16.96 -14.31
C CYS A 290 -5.24 18.45 -13.98
N HIS A 291 -6.48 18.94 -13.94
CA HIS A 291 -6.82 20.22 -13.32
C HIS A 291 -7.25 19.93 -11.88
N ILE A 292 -6.59 20.56 -10.92
CA ILE A 292 -6.86 20.36 -9.50
C ILE A 292 -7.47 21.65 -8.94
N PRO A 293 -8.73 21.62 -8.49
CA PRO A 293 -9.30 22.72 -7.73
C PRO A 293 -8.54 22.95 -6.43
N VAL A 294 -8.57 24.17 -5.92
CA VAL A 294 -7.97 24.50 -4.62
C VAL A 294 -8.50 23.59 -3.51
N GLY A 295 -7.63 23.12 -2.62
CA GLY A 295 -7.98 22.23 -1.53
C GLY A 295 -8.31 20.78 -1.96
N HIS A 296 -8.09 20.43 -3.22
CA HIS A 296 -8.35 19.10 -3.77
C HIS A 296 -7.07 18.42 -4.27
N SER A 297 -7.21 17.15 -4.62
CA SER A 297 -6.12 16.34 -5.17
C SER A 297 -6.54 15.57 -6.41
N CYS A 298 -5.58 15.15 -7.21
CA CYS A 298 -5.74 14.07 -8.18
C CYS A 298 -4.71 12.96 -7.93
N GLN A 299 -5.02 11.76 -8.39
CA GLN A 299 -4.15 10.59 -8.25
C GLN A 299 -3.56 10.22 -9.60
N ALA A 300 -2.23 10.11 -9.66
CA ALA A 300 -1.52 9.51 -10.78
C ALA A 300 -1.29 8.03 -10.50
N ALA A 301 -1.89 7.15 -11.31
CA ALA A 301 -1.65 5.71 -11.24
C ALA A 301 -0.45 5.36 -12.12
N ILE A 302 0.57 4.79 -11.52
CA ILE A 302 1.82 4.38 -12.17
C ILE A 302 1.82 2.87 -12.33
N ASN A 303 1.75 2.38 -13.56
CA ASN A 303 1.86 0.95 -13.85
C ASN A 303 3.33 0.57 -14.01
N PHE A 304 3.75 -0.45 -13.30
CA PHE A 304 5.06 -1.08 -13.40
C PHE A 304 4.91 -2.48 -14.01
N SER A 305 5.55 -2.73 -15.16
CA SER A 305 5.45 -4.00 -15.90
C SER A 305 6.85 -4.44 -16.35
N PRO A 306 7.63 -5.07 -15.46
CA PRO A 306 8.99 -5.44 -15.75
C PRO A 306 9.08 -6.67 -16.68
N PRO A 307 9.96 -6.66 -17.72
CA PRO A 307 10.13 -7.80 -18.61
C PRO A 307 11.05 -8.90 -18.04
N ALA A 308 11.90 -8.58 -17.06
CA ALA A 308 12.88 -9.49 -16.48
C ALA A 308 13.15 -9.14 -15.01
N LEU A 309 13.83 -10.04 -14.29
CA LEU A 309 14.30 -9.77 -12.92
C LEU A 309 15.26 -8.58 -12.90
N GLY A 310 15.19 -7.75 -11.87
CA GLY A 310 16.07 -6.61 -11.66
C GLY A 310 15.40 -5.41 -11.05
N GLU A 311 16.19 -4.39 -10.78
CA GLU A 311 15.73 -3.09 -10.34
C GLU A 311 15.60 -2.16 -11.55
N TYR A 312 14.53 -1.42 -11.59
CA TYR A 312 14.20 -0.44 -12.64
C TYR A 312 13.95 0.90 -11.99
N THR A 313 14.49 1.95 -12.57
CA THR A 313 14.28 3.31 -12.09
C THR A 313 13.77 4.22 -13.20
N ALA A 314 12.95 5.18 -12.83
CA ALA A 314 12.44 6.24 -13.69
C ALA A 314 12.14 7.46 -12.83
N ASP A 315 11.80 8.59 -13.46
CA ASP A 315 11.33 9.78 -12.78
C ASP A 315 9.92 10.14 -13.26
N LEU A 316 9.00 10.37 -12.33
CA LEU A 316 7.74 11.06 -12.59
C LEU A 316 7.96 12.55 -12.44
N SER A 317 7.92 13.29 -13.53
CA SER A 317 7.93 14.75 -13.53
C SER A 317 6.51 15.26 -13.31
N VAL A 318 6.34 16.04 -12.26
CA VAL A 318 5.10 16.75 -11.90
C VAL A 318 5.34 18.23 -12.18
N SER A 319 4.73 18.76 -13.22
CA SER A 319 4.89 20.16 -13.65
C SER A 319 3.67 20.98 -13.26
N GLY A 320 3.89 22.06 -12.55
CA GLY A 320 2.89 23.05 -12.17
C GLY A 320 3.27 24.45 -12.65
N PRO A 321 2.48 25.48 -12.29
CA PRO A 321 2.74 26.87 -12.70
C PRO A 321 4.12 27.37 -12.23
N ASN A 322 4.58 26.92 -11.08
CA ASN A 322 5.77 27.42 -10.41
C ASN A 322 6.97 26.45 -10.47
N GLY A 323 6.97 25.50 -11.41
CA GLY A 323 8.11 24.63 -11.64
C GLY A 323 7.78 23.18 -11.88
N VAL A 324 8.84 22.38 -11.88
CA VAL A 324 8.77 20.92 -12.04
C VAL A 324 9.39 20.25 -10.82
N GLN A 325 8.67 19.30 -10.26
CA GLN A 325 9.18 18.40 -9.23
C GLN A 325 9.31 17.00 -9.81
N ASN A 326 10.36 16.28 -9.43
CA ASN A 326 10.58 14.91 -9.85
C ASN A 326 10.39 13.96 -8.67
N VAL A 327 9.60 12.92 -8.87
CA VAL A 327 9.37 11.83 -7.93
C VAL A 327 10.08 10.60 -8.48
N PRO A 328 11.11 10.08 -7.81
CA PRO A 328 11.76 8.85 -8.22
C PRO A 328 10.76 7.69 -8.21
N LEU A 329 10.77 6.91 -9.28
CA LEU A 329 10.05 5.64 -9.40
C LEU A 329 11.07 4.52 -9.27
N VAL A 330 10.89 3.63 -8.31
CA VAL A 330 11.72 2.44 -8.12
C VAL A 330 10.83 1.21 -8.26
N GLY A 331 11.15 0.36 -9.23
CA GLY A 331 10.46 -0.89 -9.46
C GLY A 331 11.41 -2.06 -9.29
N VAL A 332 11.05 -3.04 -8.47
CA VAL A 332 11.85 -4.23 -8.28
C VAL A 332 11.10 -5.43 -8.86
N ALA A 333 11.65 -6.01 -9.91
CA ALA A 333 11.20 -7.29 -10.41
C ALA A 333 11.90 -8.40 -9.62
N SER A 334 11.19 -8.98 -8.69
CA SER A 334 11.69 -10.05 -7.84
C SER A 334 10.86 -11.31 -8.01
N PRO A 335 11.47 -12.49 -7.91
CA PRO A 335 10.72 -13.72 -7.80
C PRO A 335 9.91 -13.70 -6.49
N GLY A 336 8.91 -14.54 -6.44
CA GLY A 336 8.12 -14.76 -5.24
C GLY A 336 7.69 -16.20 -5.14
N TYR A 337 6.95 -16.56 -4.12
CA TYR A 337 6.33 -17.88 -4.01
C TYR A 337 4.94 -17.77 -3.40
N ARG A 338 4.13 -18.77 -3.71
CA ARG A 338 2.80 -18.95 -3.12
C ARG A 338 2.79 -20.21 -2.28
N LEU A 339 2.22 -20.12 -1.09
CA LEU A 339 1.91 -21.28 -0.24
C LEU A 339 0.41 -21.54 -0.34
N VAL A 340 0.02 -22.81 -0.31
CA VAL A 340 -1.39 -23.20 -0.32
C VAL A 340 -1.72 -24.05 0.90
N GLY A 341 -2.80 -23.71 1.60
CA GLY A 341 -3.37 -24.49 2.69
C GLY A 341 -4.30 -25.61 2.19
N ALA A 342 -4.54 -26.63 3.00
CA ALA A 342 -5.45 -27.73 2.69
C ALA A 342 -6.92 -27.27 2.51
N ASP A 343 -7.29 -26.12 3.05
CA ASP A 343 -8.57 -25.43 2.81
C ASP A 343 -8.58 -24.58 1.53
N GLY A 344 -7.42 -24.52 0.84
CA GLY A 344 -7.22 -23.73 -0.35
C GLY A 344 -6.99 -22.26 -0.09
N GLY A 345 -6.69 -21.84 1.15
CA GLY A 345 -6.13 -20.54 1.46
C GLY A 345 -4.78 -20.36 0.75
N VAL A 346 -4.56 -19.25 0.05
CA VAL A 346 -3.32 -18.96 -0.65
C VAL A 346 -2.62 -17.78 0.02
N PHE A 347 -1.31 -17.91 0.27
CA PHE A 347 -0.45 -16.89 0.84
C PHE A 347 0.65 -16.57 -0.16
N SER A 348 0.67 -15.33 -0.63
CA SER A 348 1.64 -14.84 -1.61
C SER A 348 2.74 -14.03 -0.93
N PHE A 349 3.99 -14.25 -1.31
CA PHE A 349 5.17 -13.57 -0.78
C PHE A 349 6.11 -13.12 -1.89
N GLY A 350 6.80 -12.00 -1.67
CA GLY A 350 7.65 -11.37 -2.68
C GLY A 350 6.84 -10.86 -3.86
N GLY A 351 7.33 -11.07 -5.08
CA GLY A 351 6.65 -10.67 -6.31
C GLY A 351 5.44 -11.51 -6.71
N ALA A 352 5.08 -12.57 -5.98
CA ALA A 352 3.97 -13.44 -6.34
C ALA A 352 2.60 -12.78 -6.10
N ASN A 353 1.82 -12.56 -7.16
CA ASN A 353 0.50 -11.94 -7.06
C ASN A 353 -0.54 -12.85 -6.42
N PHE A 354 -1.38 -12.31 -5.53
CA PHE A 354 -2.58 -13.00 -5.04
C PHE A 354 -3.75 -12.75 -6.00
N LEU A 355 -4.25 -13.83 -6.62
CA LEU A 355 -5.36 -13.77 -7.59
C LEU A 355 -6.65 -14.43 -7.08
N GLY A 356 -6.65 -14.90 -5.84
CA GLY A 356 -7.81 -15.51 -5.19
C GLY A 356 -7.48 -16.82 -4.46
N SER A 357 -8.47 -17.35 -3.76
CA SER A 357 -8.33 -18.58 -2.98
C SER A 357 -9.69 -19.27 -2.77
N THR A 358 -9.67 -20.54 -2.38
CA THR A 358 -10.87 -21.27 -1.97
C THR A 358 -11.09 -21.28 -0.46
N GLY A 359 -10.25 -20.59 0.33
CA GLY A 359 -10.31 -20.60 1.78
C GLY A 359 -11.62 -20.11 2.42
N ALA A 360 -12.48 -19.42 1.65
CA ALA A 360 -13.81 -18.98 2.09
C ALA A 360 -14.96 -19.88 1.66
N ILE A 361 -14.71 -20.96 0.89
CA ILE A 361 -15.73 -21.89 0.42
C ILE A 361 -15.55 -23.28 1.02
N HIS A 362 -16.65 -24.00 1.17
CA HIS A 362 -16.61 -25.38 1.65
C HIS A 362 -16.16 -26.30 0.51
N LEU A 363 -15.02 -26.98 0.69
CA LEU A 363 -14.49 -27.95 -0.26
C LEU A 363 -15.04 -29.36 0.06
N ASN A 364 -15.37 -30.14 -0.98
CA ASN A 364 -15.73 -31.55 -0.81
C ASN A 364 -14.54 -32.40 -0.34
N ARG A 365 -13.36 -32.04 -0.79
CA ARG A 365 -12.08 -32.67 -0.44
C ARG A 365 -10.99 -31.62 -0.30
N PRO A 366 -9.96 -31.88 0.56
CA PRO A 366 -8.90 -30.90 0.77
C PRO A 366 -8.06 -30.70 -0.50
N ILE A 367 -7.51 -29.50 -0.62
CA ILE A 367 -6.43 -29.19 -1.57
C ILE A 367 -5.19 -29.99 -1.18
N VAL A 368 -4.49 -30.51 -2.18
CA VAL A 368 -3.27 -31.33 -2.03
C VAL A 368 -2.08 -30.83 -2.84
N GLY A 369 -2.29 -29.78 -3.67
CA GLY A 369 -1.23 -29.18 -4.46
C GLY A 369 -1.69 -27.97 -5.23
N MET A 370 -0.73 -27.25 -5.79
CA MET A 370 -0.93 -26.14 -6.71
C MET A 370 0.13 -26.17 -7.81
N ALA A 371 -0.19 -25.55 -8.94
CA ALA A 371 0.75 -25.30 -10.03
C ALA A 371 0.55 -23.89 -10.58
N ASP A 372 1.63 -23.26 -11.03
CA ASP A 372 1.63 -21.90 -11.59
C ASP A 372 1.45 -21.94 -13.10
N ASP A 373 0.67 -21.01 -13.65
CA ASP A 373 0.61 -20.74 -15.08
C ASP A 373 1.63 -19.64 -15.43
N GLN A 374 2.80 -20.08 -15.91
CA GLN A 374 3.90 -19.16 -16.25
C GLN A 374 3.53 -18.15 -17.36
N ARG A 375 2.52 -18.45 -18.17
CA ARG A 375 2.05 -17.59 -19.26
C ARG A 375 1.19 -16.43 -18.78
N THR A 376 0.35 -16.66 -17.75
CA THR A 376 -0.61 -15.66 -17.27
C THR A 376 -0.25 -15.08 -15.90
N GLY A 377 0.71 -15.71 -15.19
CA GLY A 377 1.00 -15.45 -13.78
C GLY A 377 -0.11 -15.96 -12.84
N GLY A 378 -1.10 -16.66 -13.39
CA GLY A 378 -2.17 -17.32 -12.66
C GLY A 378 -1.74 -18.65 -12.04
N TYR A 379 -2.68 -19.35 -11.40
CA TYR A 379 -2.40 -20.66 -10.79
C TYR A 379 -3.63 -21.54 -10.67
N TRP A 380 -3.39 -22.83 -10.52
CA TRP A 380 -4.40 -23.85 -10.26
C TRP A 380 -4.18 -24.47 -8.90
N LEU A 381 -5.27 -24.75 -8.18
CA LEU A 381 -5.28 -25.61 -7.00
C LEU A 381 -5.93 -26.92 -7.36
N VAL A 382 -5.37 -28.05 -6.89
CA VAL A 382 -5.94 -29.38 -7.07
C VAL A 382 -6.40 -29.96 -5.75
N ALA A 383 -7.64 -30.44 -5.70
CA ALA A 383 -8.18 -31.18 -4.57
C ALA A 383 -7.93 -32.69 -4.72
N SER A 384 -7.94 -33.42 -3.61
CA SER A 384 -7.66 -34.88 -3.60
C SER A 384 -8.68 -35.75 -4.35
N ASP A 385 -9.86 -35.20 -4.68
CA ASP A 385 -10.85 -35.82 -5.57
C ASP A 385 -10.63 -35.48 -7.05
N GLY A 386 -9.59 -34.73 -7.38
CA GLY A 386 -9.23 -34.29 -8.72
C GLY A 386 -9.91 -32.98 -9.14
N GLY A 387 -10.67 -32.32 -8.27
CA GLY A 387 -11.23 -30.99 -8.51
C GLY A 387 -10.15 -29.95 -8.75
N ILE A 388 -10.34 -29.06 -9.73
CA ILE A 388 -9.44 -27.98 -10.06
C ILE A 388 -10.15 -26.64 -9.80
N PHE A 389 -9.40 -25.71 -9.21
CA PHE A 389 -9.80 -24.31 -9.01
C PHE A 389 -8.75 -23.42 -9.67
N SER A 390 -9.19 -22.58 -10.61
CA SER A 390 -8.34 -21.72 -11.43
C SER A 390 -8.44 -20.26 -10.95
N PHE A 391 -7.31 -19.61 -10.81
CA PHE A 391 -7.18 -18.20 -10.44
C PHE A 391 -6.24 -17.49 -11.41
N GLY A 392 -6.77 -16.61 -12.25
CA GLY A 392 -6.01 -15.96 -13.31
C GLY A 392 -5.50 -16.89 -14.42
N ALA A 393 -5.74 -18.19 -14.31
CA ALA A 393 -5.34 -19.24 -15.24
C ALA A 393 -6.56 -19.89 -15.91
N PRO A 394 -6.47 -20.37 -17.17
CA PRO A 394 -7.55 -21.07 -17.87
C PRO A 394 -7.89 -22.41 -17.21
N PHE A 395 -9.14 -22.81 -17.24
CA PHE A 395 -9.56 -24.16 -16.83
C PHE A 395 -9.54 -25.12 -18.03
N PHE A 396 -8.78 -26.21 -17.93
CA PHE A 396 -8.62 -27.21 -19.00
C PHE A 396 -9.36 -28.53 -18.73
N GLY A 397 -9.96 -28.69 -17.57
CA GLY A 397 -10.67 -29.89 -17.16
C GLY A 397 -10.26 -30.37 -15.78
N SER A 398 -10.84 -31.49 -15.32
CA SER A 398 -10.63 -31.97 -13.96
C SER A 398 -10.91 -33.47 -13.86
N ALA A 399 -10.19 -34.16 -12.98
CA ALA A 399 -10.44 -35.58 -12.70
C ALA A 399 -11.61 -35.81 -11.74
N ALA A 400 -12.27 -34.78 -11.23
CA ALA A 400 -13.41 -34.87 -10.29
C ALA A 400 -14.61 -35.66 -10.85
N GLY A 401 -14.76 -35.74 -12.18
CA GLY A 401 -15.77 -36.53 -12.85
C GLY A 401 -15.36 -37.97 -13.17
N ILE A 402 -14.12 -38.35 -12.87
CA ILE A 402 -13.55 -39.65 -13.13
C ILE A 402 -13.60 -40.48 -11.85
N ARG A 403 -13.92 -41.77 -11.97
CA ARG A 403 -13.81 -42.69 -10.82
C ARG A 403 -12.35 -42.98 -10.53
N LEU A 404 -11.77 -42.22 -9.61
CA LEU A 404 -10.39 -42.45 -9.14
C LEU A 404 -10.28 -43.74 -8.34
N VAL A 405 -9.20 -44.51 -8.56
CA VAL A 405 -8.83 -45.67 -7.77
C VAL A 405 -8.15 -45.24 -6.47
N ALA A 406 -7.33 -44.20 -6.55
CA ALA A 406 -6.64 -43.57 -5.43
C ALA A 406 -6.77 -42.04 -5.49
N PRO A 407 -6.67 -41.34 -4.36
CA PRO A 407 -6.80 -39.86 -4.36
C PRO A 407 -5.63 -39.22 -5.15
N ILE A 408 -5.91 -38.06 -5.73
CA ILE A 408 -4.87 -37.19 -6.30
C ILE A 408 -3.91 -36.78 -5.20
N ALA A 409 -2.62 -36.78 -5.52
CA ALA A 409 -1.50 -36.48 -4.64
C ALA A 409 -0.75 -35.19 -5.04
N GLY A 410 -0.94 -34.71 -6.26
CA GLY A 410 -0.29 -33.48 -6.74
C GLY A 410 -0.62 -33.17 -8.20
N MET A 411 -0.06 -32.07 -8.69
CA MET A 411 -0.18 -31.63 -10.07
C MET A 411 1.11 -30.93 -10.55
N ALA A 412 1.29 -30.90 -11.87
CA ALA A 412 2.30 -30.07 -12.55
C ALA A 412 1.67 -29.41 -13.78
N ALA A 413 2.00 -28.16 -14.05
CA ALA A 413 1.60 -27.47 -15.27
C ALA A 413 2.52 -27.85 -16.45
N THR A 414 2.01 -27.70 -17.70
CA THR A 414 2.87 -27.65 -18.89
C THR A 414 3.68 -26.34 -18.87
N PRO A 415 4.92 -26.32 -19.37
CA PRO A 415 5.77 -25.12 -19.33
C PRO A 415 5.19 -23.90 -20.07
N ASP A 416 4.37 -24.14 -21.10
CA ASP A 416 3.71 -23.10 -21.89
C ASP A 416 2.36 -22.66 -21.31
N GLY A 417 1.93 -23.23 -20.15
CA GLY A 417 0.67 -22.92 -19.49
C GLY A 417 -0.58 -23.33 -20.28
N GLY A 418 -0.46 -24.22 -21.26
CA GLY A 418 -1.57 -24.73 -22.09
C GLY A 418 -2.30 -25.93 -21.48
N GLY A 419 -1.78 -26.52 -20.39
CA GLY A 419 -2.36 -27.68 -19.73
C GLY A 419 -1.73 -28.01 -18.39
N TYR A 420 -2.12 -29.16 -17.84
CA TYR A 420 -1.55 -29.71 -16.60
C TYR A 420 -1.77 -31.20 -16.46
N TRP A 421 -0.91 -31.85 -15.70
CA TRP A 421 -1.06 -33.22 -15.23
C TRP A 421 -1.51 -33.25 -13.78
N GLN A 422 -2.43 -34.17 -13.45
CA GLN A 422 -2.76 -34.58 -12.09
C GLN A 422 -2.24 -35.99 -11.86
N VAL A 423 -1.56 -36.22 -10.75
CA VAL A 423 -1.07 -37.56 -10.37
C VAL A 423 -1.81 -38.07 -9.16
N ALA A 424 -2.32 -39.31 -9.23
CA ALA A 424 -2.91 -40.01 -8.09
C ALA A 424 -1.83 -40.75 -7.28
N SER A 425 -2.11 -41.05 -6.03
CA SER A 425 -1.16 -41.70 -5.13
C SER A 425 -0.82 -43.17 -5.53
N ASP A 426 -1.62 -43.79 -6.40
CA ASP A 426 -1.30 -45.10 -7.02
C ASP A 426 -0.42 -44.96 -8.26
N GLY A 427 -0.06 -43.75 -8.67
CA GLY A 427 0.78 -43.44 -9.81
C GLY A 427 0.03 -43.23 -11.12
N ALA A 428 -1.30 -43.27 -11.12
CA ALA A 428 -2.09 -42.92 -12.30
C ALA A 428 -1.94 -41.42 -12.63
N VAL A 429 -1.73 -41.08 -13.91
CA VAL A 429 -1.59 -39.72 -14.39
C VAL A 429 -2.75 -39.36 -15.31
N TYR A 430 -3.36 -38.20 -15.09
CA TYR A 430 -4.45 -37.62 -15.87
C TYR A 430 -3.98 -36.32 -16.48
N ALA A 431 -4.08 -36.20 -17.81
CA ALA A 431 -3.60 -35.04 -18.58
C ALA A 431 -4.81 -34.20 -19.05
N PHE A 432 -4.70 -32.87 -18.97
CA PHE A 432 -5.73 -31.91 -19.36
C PHE A 432 -5.12 -30.75 -20.17
N GLY A 433 -5.91 -30.17 -21.06
CA GLY A 433 -5.44 -29.16 -22.00
C GLY A 433 -4.55 -29.78 -23.07
N ASP A 434 -3.41 -29.20 -23.32
CA ASP A 434 -2.39 -29.70 -24.26
C ASP A 434 -1.39 -30.69 -23.61
N ALA A 435 -1.52 -30.92 -22.31
CA ALA A 435 -0.66 -31.87 -21.60
C ALA A 435 -0.76 -33.28 -22.20
N THR A 436 0.38 -33.81 -22.68
CA THR A 436 0.45 -35.17 -23.24
C THR A 436 0.62 -36.21 -22.15
N SER A 437 -0.14 -37.32 -22.18
CA SER A 437 0.08 -38.44 -21.27
C SER A 437 1.23 -39.30 -21.76
N PHE A 438 2.32 -39.39 -21.00
CA PHE A 438 3.49 -40.21 -21.31
C PHE A 438 3.47 -41.56 -20.58
N GLY A 439 2.48 -41.80 -19.72
CA GLY A 439 2.29 -43.03 -18.98
C GLY A 439 2.02 -42.86 -17.49
N SER A 440 1.84 -43.97 -16.80
CA SER A 440 1.51 -44.02 -15.38
C SER A 440 2.40 -45.02 -14.66
N ALA A 441 2.83 -44.71 -13.44
CA ALA A 441 3.54 -45.67 -12.61
C ALA A 441 2.55 -46.69 -12.04
N ASN A 442 2.97 -47.94 -11.94
CA ASN A 442 2.28 -48.94 -11.13
C ASN A 442 3.06 -49.10 -9.85
N VAL A 443 2.71 -48.32 -8.83
CA VAL A 443 3.44 -48.34 -7.56
C VAL A 443 2.83 -49.39 -6.61
N ASN A 444 3.62 -50.38 -6.27
CA ASN A 444 3.26 -51.39 -5.27
C ASN A 444 3.98 -51.04 -3.96
N GLY A 445 3.25 -50.50 -2.98
CA GLY A 445 3.75 -50.23 -1.63
C GLY A 445 3.75 -48.75 -1.25
N ALA A 446 4.77 -47.98 -1.64
CA ALA A 446 4.87 -46.57 -1.27
C ALA A 446 4.09 -45.68 -2.24
N PRO A 447 3.18 -44.78 -1.76
CA PRO A 447 2.39 -43.91 -2.63
C PRO A 447 3.25 -42.89 -3.34
N VAL A 448 2.80 -42.45 -4.55
CA VAL A 448 3.31 -41.25 -5.22
C VAL A 448 2.92 -40.02 -4.39
N VAL A 449 3.86 -39.09 -4.23
CA VAL A 449 3.73 -37.86 -3.42
C VAL A 449 3.97 -36.59 -4.21
N GLY A 450 4.45 -36.69 -5.45
CA GLY A 450 4.71 -35.52 -6.28
C GLY A 450 5.00 -35.89 -7.74
N ILE A 451 4.81 -34.88 -8.60
CA ILE A 451 5.13 -34.90 -10.03
C ILE A 451 5.90 -33.62 -10.36
N ALA A 452 6.94 -33.75 -11.20
CA ALA A 452 7.67 -32.63 -11.77
C ALA A 452 7.76 -32.80 -13.28
N ALA A 453 7.41 -31.76 -14.06
CA ALA A 453 7.50 -31.78 -15.52
C ALA A 453 8.93 -31.51 -15.99
N THR A 454 9.28 -31.98 -17.20
CA THR A 454 10.48 -31.52 -17.92
C THR A 454 10.28 -30.09 -18.41
N PRO A 455 11.36 -29.28 -18.57
CA PRO A 455 11.25 -27.87 -18.98
C PRO A 455 10.64 -27.66 -20.36
N ASP A 456 10.70 -28.65 -21.24
CA ASP A 456 10.10 -28.62 -22.58
C ASP A 456 8.70 -29.24 -22.64
N GLY A 457 8.21 -29.81 -21.51
CA GLY A 457 6.92 -30.47 -21.45
C GLY A 457 6.86 -31.84 -22.15
N GLY A 458 8.01 -32.39 -22.56
CA GLY A 458 8.14 -33.69 -23.26
C GLY A 458 8.08 -34.89 -22.32
N GLY A 459 8.07 -34.68 -20.98
CA GLY A 459 8.03 -35.74 -19.98
C GLY A 459 7.75 -35.25 -18.55
N TYR A 460 7.83 -36.20 -17.60
CA TYR A 460 7.71 -35.90 -16.17
C TYR A 460 8.34 -37.01 -15.31
N TRP A 461 8.72 -36.61 -14.09
CA TRP A 461 9.13 -37.52 -13.02
C TRP A 461 8.03 -37.66 -11.97
N LEU A 462 7.81 -38.88 -11.48
CA LEU A 462 6.96 -39.20 -10.33
C LEU A 462 7.85 -39.65 -9.17
N ALA A 463 7.68 -39.04 -8.00
CA ALA A 463 8.38 -39.45 -6.77
C ALA A 463 7.44 -40.15 -5.81
N THR A 464 7.90 -41.22 -5.17
CA THR A 464 7.15 -41.93 -4.12
C THR A 464 7.63 -41.53 -2.72
N SER A 465 6.80 -41.76 -1.72
CA SER A 465 7.16 -41.53 -0.31
C SER A 465 8.37 -42.36 0.19
N ALA A 466 8.72 -43.45 -0.49
CA ALA A 466 9.94 -44.21 -0.25
C ALA A 466 11.17 -43.66 -1.02
N GLY A 467 11.02 -42.56 -1.76
CA GLY A 467 12.09 -41.94 -2.51
C GLY A 467 12.38 -42.58 -3.87
N ALA A 468 11.57 -43.54 -4.33
CA ALA A 468 11.71 -44.05 -5.69
C ALA A 468 11.22 -43.00 -6.70
N VAL A 469 11.93 -42.89 -7.84
CA VAL A 469 11.59 -42.00 -8.94
C VAL A 469 11.29 -42.81 -10.20
N TYR A 470 10.22 -42.45 -10.91
CA TYR A 470 9.81 -43.01 -12.19
C TYR A 470 9.83 -41.91 -13.23
N SER A 471 10.43 -42.17 -14.39
CA SER A 471 10.57 -41.24 -15.50
C SER A 471 9.65 -41.62 -16.66
N PHE A 472 9.00 -40.66 -17.28
CA PHE A 472 8.08 -40.83 -18.40
C PHE A 472 8.34 -39.78 -19.49
N GLY A 473 8.08 -40.15 -20.76
CA GLY A 473 8.40 -39.32 -21.90
C GLY A 473 9.92 -39.20 -22.08
N ASP A 474 10.40 -37.98 -22.26
CA ASP A 474 11.84 -37.67 -22.39
C ASP A 474 12.54 -37.43 -21.06
N ALA A 475 11.81 -37.48 -19.92
CA ALA A 475 12.37 -37.31 -18.60
C ALA A 475 13.45 -38.34 -18.31
N THR A 476 14.70 -37.91 -18.20
CA THR A 476 15.84 -38.80 -17.96
C THR A 476 15.92 -39.20 -16.49
N PHE A 477 16.06 -40.52 -16.20
CA PHE A 477 16.29 -40.99 -14.83
C PHE A 477 17.69 -40.61 -14.37
N GLN A 478 17.80 -39.82 -13.30
CA GLN A 478 19.06 -39.33 -12.74
C GLN A 478 19.47 -40.03 -11.44
N GLY A 479 18.59 -40.87 -10.90
CA GLY A 479 18.81 -41.59 -9.63
C GLY A 479 17.60 -41.51 -8.69
N SER A 480 17.69 -42.19 -7.56
CA SER A 480 16.57 -42.23 -6.61
C SER A 480 17.03 -42.53 -5.18
N ALA A 481 16.26 -42.09 -4.19
CA ALA A 481 16.43 -42.44 -2.79
C ALA A 481 15.75 -43.78 -2.45
N GLY A 482 15.09 -44.44 -3.39
CA GLY A 482 14.41 -45.71 -3.21
C GLY A 482 15.40 -46.83 -2.89
N GLY A 483 15.43 -47.31 -1.68
CA GLY A 483 16.41 -48.31 -1.18
C GLY A 483 17.42 -47.71 -0.20
N LEU A 484 17.44 -46.38 -0.02
CA LEU A 484 18.18 -45.78 1.08
C LEU A 484 17.38 -45.85 2.39
N PRO A 485 18.05 -46.00 3.56
CA PRO A 485 17.37 -45.92 4.85
C PRO A 485 16.99 -44.45 5.12
N LEU A 486 15.76 -44.07 4.75
CA LEU A 486 15.23 -42.72 5.01
C LEU A 486 14.80 -42.60 6.47
N ASN A 487 15.19 -41.50 7.13
CA ASN A 487 14.71 -41.19 8.48
C ASN A 487 13.21 -40.85 8.46
N ARG A 488 12.76 -40.15 7.39
CA ARG A 488 11.38 -39.75 7.17
C ARG A 488 11.01 -39.90 5.69
N PRO A 489 9.71 -40.06 5.37
CA PRO A 489 9.27 -40.21 3.99
C PRO A 489 9.56 -38.97 3.15
N VAL A 490 9.84 -39.20 1.86
CA VAL A 490 9.85 -38.14 0.84
C VAL A 490 8.42 -37.57 0.70
N VAL A 491 8.32 -36.25 0.50
CA VAL A 491 7.05 -35.49 0.42
C VAL A 491 6.97 -34.59 -0.79
N GLY A 492 8.05 -34.44 -1.58
CA GLY A 492 8.05 -33.58 -2.77
C GLY A 492 9.25 -33.85 -3.68
N ILE A 493 9.11 -33.40 -4.92
CA ILE A 493 10.12 -33.38 -5.98
C ILE A 493 10.08 -32.01 -6.68
N ALA A 494 11.25 -31.45 -7.02
CA ALA A 494 11.40 -30.31 -7.88
C ALA A 494 12.46 -30.59 -8.92
N ALA A 495 12.21 -30.26 -10.20
CA ALA A 495 13.19 -30.39 -11.28
C ALA A 495 14.13 -29.18 -11.34
N THR A 496 15.35 -29.38 -11.90
CA THR A 496 16.21 -28.28 -12.31
C THR A 496 15.60 -27.57 -13.54
N PRO A 497 15.83 -26.26 -13.71
CA PRO A 497 15.24 -25.49 -14.84
C PRO A 497 15.69 -25.98 -16.23
N ASP A 498 16.83 -26.64 -16.32
CA ASP A 498 17.35 -27.22 -17.57
C ASP A 498 16.95 -28.70 -17.76
N GLY A 499 16.31 -29.32 -16.76
CA GLY A 499 15.88 -30.72 -16.81
C GLY A 499 17.00 -31.74 -16.64
N GLY A 500 18.23 -31.30 -16.31
CA GLY A 500 19.39 -32.17 -16.09
C GLY A 500 19.40 -32.90 -14.74
N GLY A 501 18.52 -32.50 -13.81
CA GLY A 501 18.42 -33.07 -12.48
C GLY A 501 17.12 -32.80 -11.74
N TYR A 502 17.08 -33.22 -10.48
CA TYR A 502 15.96 -32.94 -9.58
C TYR A 502 16.37 -33.11 -8.11
N TRP A 503 15.61 -32.46 -7.24
CA TRP A 503 15.69 -32.60 -5.79
C TRP A 503 14.48 -33.36 -5.27
N LEU A 504 14.72 -34.26 -4.29
CA LEU A 504 13.69 -34.85 -3.45
C LEU A 504 13.80 -34.23 -2.05
N VAL A 505 12.68 -33.95 -1.42
CA VAL A 505 12.65 -33.47 -0.03
C VAL A 505 11.91 -34.47 0.85
N ALA A 506 12.49 -34.82 2.02
CA ALA A 506 11.82 -35.60 3.04
C ALA A 506 11.12 -34.71 4.07
N SER A 507 10.15 -35.26 4.81
CA SER A 507 9.34 -34.52 5.77
C SER A 507 10.11 -33.97 6.99
N ASP A 508 11.34 -34.48 7.25
CA ASP A 508 12.28 -33.90 8.21
C ASP A 508 13.13 -32.76 7.63
N GLY A 509 12.91 -32.40 6.35
CA GLY A 509 13.67 -31.40 5.65
C GLY A 509 14.98 -31.87 5.05
N GLY A 510 15.25 -33.19 5.06
CA GLY A 510 16.36 -33.80 4.33
C GLY A 510 16.18 -33.60 2.83
N VAL A 511 17.23 -33.15 2.11
CA VAL A 511 17.23 -32.97 0.66
C VAL A 511 18.19 -33.98 0.01
N PHE A 512 17.73 -34.58 -1.08
CA PHE A 512 18.50 -35.51 -1.91
C PHE A 512 18.53 -34.98 -3.33
N ASN A 513 19.70 -34.72 -3.86
CA ASN A 513 19.91 -34.16 -5.20
C ASN A 513 20.41 -35.25 -6.17
N TYR A 514 19.92 -35.19 -7.41
CA TYR A 514 20.25 -36.16 -8.47
C TYR A 514 20.50 -35.42 -9.79
N GLY A 515 21.35 -36.00 -10.64
CA GLY A 515 21.79 -35.39 -11.89
C GLY A 515 22.69 -34.16 -11.61
N ASP A 516 22.43 -33.08 -12.28
CA ASP A 516 23.16 -31.82 -12.11
C ASP A 516 22.59 -30.91 -10.99
N ALA A 517 21.52 -31.35 -10.33
CA ALA A 517 20.94 -30.61 -9.21
C ALA A 517 21.96 -30.34 -8.09
N GLY A 518 22.28 -29.08 -7.82
CA GLY A 518 23.22 -28.69 -6.76
C GLY A 518 22.66 -28.95 -5.35
N PHE A 519 23.51 -29.35 -4.40
CA PHE A 519 23.11 -29.37 -2.99
C PHE A 519 23.43 -28.03 -2.33
N TYR A 520 22.42 -27.29 -1.91
CA TYR A 520 22.55 -25.96 -1.31
C TYR A 520 22.31 -25.95 0.20
N GLY A 521 21.89 -27.08 0.77
CA GLY A 521 21.62 -27.22 2.21
C GLY A 521 20.36 -28.00 2.51
N SER A 522 20.04 -28.21 3.78
CA SER A 522 18.91 -29.04 4.21
C SER A 522 18.44 -28.64 5.60
N ALA A 523 17.16 -28.81 5.88
CA ALA A 523 16.60 -28.61 7.21
C ALA A 523 16.67 -29.89 8.08
N GLY A 524 17.21 -30.98 7.56
CA GLY A 524 17.22 -32.30 8.23
C GLY A 524 17.98 -32.36 9.57
N SER A 525 18.82 -31.36 9.86
CA SER A 525 19.50 -31.22 11.17
C SER A 525 18.79 -30.25 12.12
N LEU A 526 17.74 -29.54 11.65
CA LEU A 526 17.02 -28.57 12.43
C LEU A 526 15.89 -29.22 13.25
N SER A 527 15.60 -28.65 14.41
CA SER A 527 14.39 -29.01 15.17
C SER A 527 13.19 -28.30 14.59
N LEU A 528 12.48 -28.94 13.67
CA LEU A 528 11.31 -28.36 13.01
C LEU A 528 10.09 -28.39 13.93
N ASN A 529 9.31 -27.30 13.99
CA ASN A 529 8.03 -27.26 14.70
C ASN A 529 6.98 -28.16 14.03
N LYS A 530 6.99 -28.18 12.70
CA LYS A 530 6.10 -28.96 11.85
C LYS A 530 6.89 -29.56 10.68
N PRO A 531 6.43 -30.71 10.12
CA PRO A 531 7.12 -31.36 9.01
C PRO A 531 7.14 -30.50 7.75
N VAL A 532 8.19 -30.63 6.94
CA VAL A 532 8.26 -30.14 5.57
C VAL A 532 7.22 -30.88 4.72
N VAL A 533 6.57 -30.17 3.80
CA VAL A 533 5.50 -30.67 2.92
C VAL A 533 5.74 -30.39 1.43
N GLY A 534 6.75 -29.59 1.08
CA GLY A 534 7.05 -29.27 -0.31
C GLY A 534 8.40 -28.61 -0.52
N ILE A 535 8.83 -28.61 -1.79
CA ILE A 535 10.03 -27.97 -2.31
C ILE A 535 9.71 -27.31 -3.65
N THR A 536 10.32 -26.15 -3.92
CA THR A 536 10.33 -25.52 -5.25
C THR A 536 11.70 -24.89 -5.49
N SER A 537 12.20 -24.96 -6.74
CA SER A 537 13.51 -24.41 -7.13
C SER A 537 13.45 -22.93 -7.47
N THR A 538 14.59 -22.23 -7.41
CA THR A 538 14.74 -20.91 -8.04
C THR A 538 14.69 -21.02 -9.57
N PRO A 539 14.31 -19.92 -10.30
CA PRO A 539 14.20 -19.96 -11.75
C PRO A 539 15.49 -20.32 -12.48
N ASP A 540 16.64 -20.04 -11.88
CA ASP A 540 17.98 -20.32 -12.42
C ASP A 540 18.59 -21.63 -11.87
N GLY A 541 17.89 -22.29 -10.94
CA GLY A 541 18.37 -23.54 -10.31
C GLY A 541 19.50 -23.34 -9.31
N GLY A 542 19.84 -22.09 -8.93
CA GLY A 542 20.88 -21.76 -7.96
C GLY A 542 20.47 -21.95 -6.50
N GLY A 543 19.20 -22.31 -6.25
CA GLY A 543 18.66 -22.53 -4.91
C GLY A 543 17.28 -23.19 -4.89
N TYR A 544 16.71 -23.31 -3.69
CA TYR A 544 15.35 -23.80 -3.49
C TYR A 544 14.76 -23.35 -2.15
N TRP A 545 13.43 -23.38 -2.09
CA TRP A 545 12.65 -23.19 -0.86
C TRP A 545 12.04 -24.51 -0.40
N LEU A 546 12.14 -24.79 0.91
CA LEU A 546 11.37 -25.84 1.58
C LEU A 546 10.26 -25.16 2.38
N VAL A 547 9.06 -25.72 2.37
CA VAL A 547 7.94 -25.23 3.16
C VAL A 547 7.48 -26.27 4.16
N ALA A 548 7.25 -25.85 5.42
CA ALA A 548 6.66 -26.67 6.46
C ALA A 548 5.14 -26.51 6.53
N SER A 549 4.45 -27.47 7.13
CA SER A 549 2.98 -27.45 7.20
C SER A 549 2.39 -26.36 8.09
N ASP A 550 3.19 -25.69 8.92
CA ASP A 550 2.82 -24.46 9.64
C ASP A 550 3.08 -23.19 8.83
N GLY A 551 3.51 -23.31 7.57
CA GLY A 551 3.83 -22.19 6.69
C GLY A 551 5.23 -21.62 6.90
N GLY A 552 6.09 -22.25 7.71
CA GLY A 552 7.51 -21.93 7.82
C GLY A 552 8.21 -22.16 6.49
N VAL A 553 9.05 -21.22 6.06
CA VAL A 553 9.83 -21.28 4.81
C VAL A 553 11.31 -21.30 5.14
N PHE A 554 12.05 -22.21 4.51
CA PHE A 554 13.51 -22.34 4.61
C PHE A 554 14.11 -22.20 3.22
N ASN A 555 14.98 -21.23 3.04
CA ASN A 555 15.62 -20.91 1.77
C ASN A 555 17.08 -21.36 1.77
N TYR A 556 17.54 -21.91 0.64
CA TYR A 556 18.88 -22.42 0.45
C TYR A 556 19.45 -21.99 -0.90
N GLY A 557 20.77 -21.83 -0.98
CA GLY A 557 21.44 -21.31 -2.17
C GLY A 557 21.17 -19.83 -2.33
N ASP A 558 20.83 -19.42 -3.54
CA ASP A 558 20.47 -18.04 -3.89
C ASP A 558 18.97 -17.73 -3.68
N ALA A 559 18.19 -18.70 -3.19
CA ALA A 559 16.78 -18.51 -2.89
C ALA A 559 16.57 -17.40 -1.86
N GLY A 560 15.95 -16.28 -2.24
CA GLY A 560 15.62 -15.15 -1.35
C GLY A 560 14.52 -15.52 -0.35
N PHE A 561 14.57 -14.96 0.86
CA PHE A 561 13.47 -15.06 1.81
C PHE A 561 12.50 -13.88 1.61
N TYR A 562 11.27 -14.17 1.18
CA TYR A 562 10.26 -13.15 0.88
C TYR A 562 9.15 -13.09 1.94
N GLY A 563 9.19 -13.94 2.94
CA GLY A 563 8.20 -14.01 4.01
C GLY A 563 7.75 -15.44 4.32
N SER A 564 6.89 -15.59 5.32
CA SER A 564 6.46 -16.90 5.84
C SER A 564 5.10 -16.78 6.51
N ALA A 565 4.29 -17.83 6.41
CA ALA A 565 3.04 -17.93 7.15
C ALA A 565 3.23 -18.56 8.55
N GLY A 566 4.45 -18.93 8.95
CA GLY A 566 4.74 -19.67 10.20
C GLY A 566 4.37 -18.94 11.50
N ALA A 567 4.18 -17.62 11.47
CA ALA A 567 3.70 -16.83 12.60
C ALA A 567 2.18 -16.51 12.52
N MET A 568 1.50 -16.91 11.43
CA MET A 568 0.09 -16.63 11.22
C MET A 568 -0.79 -17.76 11.82
N PRO A 569 -1.97 -17.43 12.36
CA PRO A 569 -2.95 -18.44 12.73
C PRO A 569 -3.55 -19.05 11.46
N LEU A 570 -3.08 -20.25 11.07
CA LEU A 570 -3.62 -20.95 9.91
C LEU A 570 -4.85 -21.77 10.30
N ASN A 571 -5.92 -21.70 9.49
CA ASN A 571 -7.11 -22.53 9.65
C ASN A 571 -6.84 -23.99 9.26
N SER A 572 -5.91 -24.22 8.32
CA SER A 572 -5.52 -25.53 7.82
C SER A 572 -4.02 -25.57 7.54
N PRO A 573 -3.38 -26.74 7.61
CA PRO A 573 -1.95 -26.83 7.33
C PRO A 573 -1.65 -26.47 5.88
N VAL A 574 -0.48 -25.87 5.64
CA VAL A 574 0.09 -25.72 4.30
C VAL A 574 0.41 -27.10 3.72
N VAL A 575 0.13 -27.29 2.43
CA VAL A 575 0.29 -28.56 1.69
C VAL A 575 1.14 -28.42 0.43
N GLY A 576 1.52 -27.21 0.03
CA GLY A 576 2.35 -27.01 -1.16
C GLY A 576 2.93 -25.60 -1.27
N VAL A 577 3.93 -25.49 -2.14
CA VAL A 577 4.60 -24.26 -2.52
C VAL A 577 4.86 -24.27 -4.03
N VAL A 578 4.66 -23.14 -4.69
CA VAL A 578 5.11 -22.92 -6.07
C VAL A 578 5.78 -21.55 -6.17
N ILE A 579 6.70 -21.43 -7.13
CA ILE A 579 7.24 -20.13 -7.46
C ILE A 579 6.14 -19.31 -8.16
N GLY A 580 5.96 -18.05 -7.76
CA GLY A 580 5.08 -17.10 -8.45
C GLY A 580 5.90 -16.23 -9.37
N GLN A 581 5.49 -16.15 -10.61
CA GLN A 581 6.04 -15.21 -11.59
C GLN A 581 5.05 -14.10 -11.86
#